data_8c905bcf2a3db8e014c8acd9b6706baf
#
_entry.id   8c905bcf2a3db8e014c8acd9b6706baf
#
_cell.length_a   1.000
_cell.length_b   1.000
_cell.length_c   1.000
_cell.angle_alpha   90.00
_cell.angle_beta   90.00
_cell.angle_gamma   90.00
#
_symmetry.space_group_name_H-M   'P 1'
#
loop_
_entity.id
_entity.type
_entity.pdbx_description
1 polymer ?
#
loop_
_entity_poly.entity_id
_entity_poly.type
_entity_poly.pdbx_seq_one_letter_code
_entity_poly.pdbx_strand_id
1 'polypeptide(L)'
;GLHVSCAKFIRDHDVALLGWDMMDARPNDYGLPFPVHGVLFNYGVALLDNALLEPLAVACAEESRYEFMFMALPLKVARGTGSPANPIAMF
;
A
#
# COMPACT_ATOMS: atom_id res chain seq x y z
N GLY A 1 -8.49 2.70 7.98
CA GLY A 1 -7.37 1.78 7.70
C GLY A 1 -7.79 0.33 7.83
N LEU A 2 -6.90 -0.57 7.43
CA LEU A 2 -7.10 -2.00 7.58
C LEU A 2 -7.04 -2.41 9.05
N HIS A 3 -7.76 -3.48 9.41
CA HIS A 3 -7.64 -4.09 10.72
C HIS A 3 -6.26 -4.78 10.87
N VAL A 4 -5.71 -4.77 12.07
CA VAL A 4 -4.35 -5.32 12.33
C VAL A 4 -4.21 -6.80 11.93
N SER A 5 -5.30 -7.58 11.96
CA SER A 5 -5.28 -8.99 11.51
C SER A 5 -4.88 -9.16 10.04
N CYS A 6 -5.02 -8.11 9.20
CA CYS A 6 -4.58 -8.13 7.82
C CYS A 6 -3.05 -8.27 7.69
N ALA A 7 -2.29 -7.91 8.72
CA ALA A 7 -0.84 -8.11 8.72
C ALA A 7 -0.45 -9.59 8.56
N LYS A 8 -1.24 -10.51 9.15
CA LYS A 8 -1.03 -11.95 8.97
C LYS A 8 -1.26 -12.36 7.51
N PHE A 9 -2.34 -11.90 6.89
CA PHE A 9 -2.63 -12.17 5.48
C PHE A 9 -1.50 -11.66 4.58
N ILE A 10 -1.05 -10.42 4.80
CA ILE A 10 0.03 -9.79 4.03
C ILE A 10 1.31 -10.64 4.11
N ARG A 11 1.68 -11.11 5.30
CA ARG A 11 2.84 -11.98 5.49
C ARG A 11 2.67 -13.33 4.79
N ASP A 12 1.53 -13.99 5.00
CA ASP A 12 1.29 -15.36 4.54
C ASP A 12 1.20 -15.46 3.00
N HIS A 13 0.97 -14.34 2.33
CA HIS A 13 0.91 -14.24 0.86
C HIS A 13 2.16 -13.60 0.24
N ASP A 14 3.22 -13.41 1.03
CA ASP A 14 4.48 -12.81 0.55
C ASP A 14 4.27 -11.49 -0.22
N VAL A 15 3.37 -10.64 0.29
CA VAL A 15 3.05 -9.36 -0.34
C VAL A 15 4.28 -8.46 -0.35
N ALA A 16 4.69 -8.00 -1.51
CA ALA A 16 5.84 -7.12 -1.66
C ALA A 16 5.50 -5.63 -1.48
N LEU A 17 4.26 -5.24 -1.83
CA LEU A 17 3.79 -3.86 -1.72
C LEU A 17 2.31 -3.84 -1.33
N LEU A 18 1.95 -2.98 -0.41
CA LEU A 18 0.58 -2.62 -0.07
C LEU A 18 0.31 -1.20 -0.59
N GLY A 19 -0.57 -1.07 -1.58
CA GLY A 19 -1.12 0.20 -2.01
C GLY A 19 -2.57 0.33 -1.55
N TRP A 20 -2.91 1.43 -0.91
CA TRP A 20 -4.25 1.69 -0.40
C TRP A 20 -4.61 3.18 -0.48
N ASP A 21 -5.90 3.48 -0.49
CA ASP A 21 -6.46 4.84 -0.51
C ASP A 21 -6.62 5.45 0.89
N MET A 22 -5.94 4.92 1.88
CA MET A 22 -6.09 5.26 3.29
C MET A 22 -4.74 5.25 4.01
N MET A 23 -4.78 5.53 5.30
CA MET A 23 -3.70 5.32 6.27
C MET A 23 -4.21 4.46 7.43
N ASP A 24 -3.35 4.11 8.36
CA ASP A 24 -3.74 3.40 9.57
C ASP A 24 -4.83 4.13 10.35
N ALA A 25 -5.81 3.38 10.84
CA ALA A 25 -6.90 3.92 11.64
C ALA A 25 -6.41 4.48 12.97
N ARG A 26 -6.89 5.70 13.31
CA ARG A 26 -6.66 6.33 14.60
C ARG A 26 -7.93 7.04 15.06
N PRO A 27 -8.36 6.88 16.32
CA PRO A 27 -7.85 5.89 17.28
C PRO A 27 -8.15 4.46 16.85
N ASN A 28 -7.45 3.51 17.46
CA ASN A 28 -7.73 2.08 17.27
C ASN A 28 -7.69 1.34 18.62
N ASP A 29 -8.30 0.17 18.68
CA ASP A 29 -8.45 -0.60 19.91
C ASP A 29 -7.16 -1.33 20.33
N TYR A 30 -6.09 -1.24 19.53
CA TYR A 30 -4.83 -1.95 19.78
C TYR A 30 -3.83 -1.13 20.58
N GLY A 31 -4.08 0.17 20.77
CA GLY A 31 -3.16 1.09 21.41
C GLY A 31 -1.85 1.32 20.62
N LEU A 32 -1.81 0.96 19.36
CA LEU A 32 -0.66 1.11 18.48
C LEU A 32 -0.82 2.33 17.58
N PRO A 33 0.24 3.15 17.41
CA PRO A 33 0.13 4.36 16.58
C PRO A 33 -0.08 4.05 15.09
N PHE A 34 0.53 2.97 14.58
CA PHE A 34 0.47 2.56 13.17
C PHE A 34 0.48 1.03 13.04
N PRO A 35 -0.66 0.35 13.31
CA PRO A 35 -0.67 -1.11 13.40
C PRO A 35 -0.32 -1.82 12.08
N VAL A 36 -0.84 -1.37 10.95
CA VAL A 36 -0.58 -2.01 9.64
C VAL A 36 0.75 -1.56 9.04
N HIS A 37 1.23 -0.34 9.31
CA HIS A 37 2.58 0.08 8.92
C HIS A 37 3.68 -0.81 9.54
N GLY A 38 3.36 -1.56 10.58
CA GLY A 38 4.26 -2.58 11.12
C GLY A 38 4.73 -3.62 10.11
N VAL A 39 3.99 -3.85 9.01
CA VAL A 39 4.42 -4.78 7.95
C VAL A 39 5.68 -4.31 7.23
N LEU A 40 5.89 -2.99 7.11
CA LEU A 40 7.11 -2.43 6.55
C LEU A 40 8.34 -2.86 7.35
N PHE A 41 8.27 -2.73 8.68
CA PHE A 41 9.41 -3.02 9.55
C PHE A 41 9.61 -4.51 9.81
N ASN A 42 8.52 -5.27 9.89
CA ASN A 42 8.58 -6.68 10.26
C ASN A 42 8.73 -7.62 9.06
N TYR A 43 8.24 -7.23 7.88
CA TYR A 43 8.17 -8.10 6.70
C TYR A 43 8.81 -7.48 5.45
N GLY A 44 9.28 -6.24 5.51
CA GLY A 44 9.89 -5.56 4.37
C GLY A 44 8.89 -5.17 3.27
N VAL A 45 7.61 -5.04 3.60
CA VAL A 45 6.56 -4.66 2.63
C VAL A 45 6.64 -3.16 2.35
N ALA A 46 6.75 -2.77 1.09
CA ALA A 46 6.66 -1.37 0.71
C ALA A 46 5.21 -0.86 0.88
N LEU A 47 5.05 0.40 1.28
CA LEU A 47 3.73 1.02 1.47
C LEU A 47 3.54 2.19 0.51
N LEU A 48 2.37 2.26 -0.11
CA LEU A 48 1.88 3.41 -0.87
C LEU A 48 0.57 3.88 -0.25
N ASP A 49 0.66 4.90 0.59
CA ASP A 49 -0.47 5.47 1.32
C ASP A 49 -1.23 6.49 0.46
N ASN A 50 -2.52 6.65 0.77
CA ASN A 50 -3.39 7.67 0.16
C ASN A 50 -3.36 7.66 -1.37
N ALA A 51 -3.29 6.48 -1.99
CA ALA A 51 -3.36 6.34 -3.44
C ALA A 51 -4.78 6.67 -3.94
N LEU A 52 -4.87 7.34 -5.09
CA LEU A 52 -6.14 7.54 -5.77
C LEU A 52 -6.46 6.27 -6.57
N LEU A 53 -7.34 5.41 -6.03
CA LEU A 53 -7.63 4.10 -6.61
C LEU A 53 -8.82 4.08 -7.59
N GLU A 54 -9.65 5.11 -7.62
CA GLU A 54 -10.82 5.17 -8.49
C GLU A 54 -10.48 4.99 -9.98
N PRO A 55 -9.46 5.67 -10.54
CA PRO A 55 -9.09 5.45 -11.95
C PRO A 55 -8.61 4.02 -12.21
N LEU A 56 -7.90 3.42 -11.25
CA LEU A 56 -7.47 2.03 -11.36
C LEU A 56 -8.65 1.06 -11.35
N ALA A 57 -9.64 1.30 -10.49
CA ALA A 57 -10.84 0.48 -10.42
C ALA A 57 -11.63 0.49 -11.75
N VAL A 58 -11.74 1.67 -12.38
CA VAL A 58 -12.36 1.81 -13.71
C VAL A 58 -11.58 1.02 -14.75
N ALA A 59 -10.26 1.18 -14.81
CA ALA A 59 -9.41 0.48 -15.76
C ALA A 59 -9.48 -1.06 -15.57
N CYS A 60 -9.45 -1.54 -14.34
CA CYS A 60 -9.63 -2.97 -14.04
C CYS A 60 -10.97 -3.51 -14.57
N ALA A 61 -12.04 -2.73 -14.44
CA ALA A 61 -13.36 -3.11 -14.93
C ALA A 61 -13.41 -3.15 -16.47
N GLU A 62 -12.84 -2.14 -17.15
CA GLU A 62 -12.75 -2.06 -18.59
C GLU A 62 -11.93 -3.22 -19.19
N GLU A 63 -10.79 -3.52 -18.57
CA GLU A 63 -9.90 -4.61 -18.97
C GLU A 63 -10.36 -6.00 -18.51
N SER A 64 -11.40 -6.04 -17.62
CA SER A 64 -11.92 -7.28 -17.01
C SER A 64 -10.84 -8.10 -16.29
N ARG A 65 -9.85 -7.45 -15.70
CA ARG A 65 -8.76 -8.10 -14.92
C ARG A 65 -8.21 -7.19 -13.83
N TYR A 66 -7.57 -7.79 -12.85
CA TYR A 66 -6.94 -7.11 -11.71
C TYR A 66 -5.40 -7.27 -11.68
N GLU A 67 -4.84 -7.93 -12.67
CA GLU A 67 -3.38 -8.08 -12.86
C GLU A 67 -2.89 -7.04 -13.85
N PHE A 68 -1.84 -6.33 -13.45
CA PHE A 68 -1.20 -5.28 -14.26
C PHE A 68 0.26 -5.12 -13.84
N MET A 69 1.06 -4.55 -14.71
CA MET A 69 2.39 -4.11 -14.32
C MET A 69 2.28 -2.84 -13.47
N PHE A 70 2.86 -2.88 -12.28
CA PHE A 70 2.83 -1.75 -11.36
C PHE A 70 4.21 -1.07 -11.29
N MET A 71 4.19 0.26 -11.32
CA MET A 71 5.38 1.08 -11.17
C MET A 71 5.10 2.23 -10.21
N ALA A 72 5.95 2.40 -9.21
CA ALA A 72 5.93 3.56 -8.32
C ALA A 72 7.38 3.89 -7.94
N LEU A 73 7.88 5.00 -8.45
CA LEU A 73 9.24 5.44 -8.21
C LEU A 73 9.26 6.58 -7.20
N PRO A 74 9.94 6.41 -6.06
CA PRO A 74 10.10 7.50 -5.10
C PRO A 74 11.03 8.58 -5.65
N LEU A 75 10.88 9.80 -5.14
CA LEU A 75 11.84 10.87 -5.41
C LEU A 75 13.21 10.53 -4.79
N LYS A 76 14.28 10.85 -5.50
CA LYS A 76 15.63 10.65 -5.01
C LYS A 76 16.00 11.78 -4.05
N VAL A 77 15.57 11.67 -2.80
CA VAL A 77 15.83 12.62 -1.73
C VAL A 77 16.91 12.08 -0.82
N ALA A 78 18.00 12.83 -0.65
CA ALA A 78 19.08 12.40 0.22
C ALA A 78 18.59 12.24 1.67
N ARG A 79 18.84 11.05 2.24
CA ARG A 79 18.37 10.65 3.59
C ARG A 79 16.85 10.60 3.75
N GLY A 80 16.08 10.66 2.67
CA GLY A 80 14.64 10.48 2.71
C GLY A 80 14.27 9.02 2.97
N THR A 81 13.29 8.81 3.84
CA THR A 81 12.72 7.48 4.14
C THR A 81 11.41 7.23 3.39
N GLY A 82 10.90 8.24 2.73
CA GLY A 82 9.69 8.20 1.89
C GLY A 82 9.59 9.46 1.05
N SER A 83 8.67 9.47 0.11
CA SER A 83 8.43 10.62 -0.77
C SER A 83 7.04 10.53 -1.40
N PRO A 84 6.50 11.63 -1.95
CA PRO A 84 5.43 11.52 -2.92
C PRO A 84 5.83 10.60 -4.08
N ALA A 85 4.88 9.86 -4.59
CA ALA A 85 5.06 9.00 -5.76
C ALA A 85 3.93 9.23 -6.76
N ASN A 86 4.19 8.95 -8.03
CA ASN A 86 3.19 8.93 -9.08
C ASN A 86 3.06 7.48 -9.58
N PRO A 87 2.18 6.67 -8.97
CA PRO A 87 2.04 5.27 -9.33
C PRO A 87 1.37 5.11 -10.69
N ILE A 88 1.82 4.11 -11.44
CA ILE A 88 1.29 3.76 -12.75
C ILE A 88 0.93 2.27 -12.75
N ALA A 89 -0.26 1.95 -13.23
CA ALA A 89 -0.69 0.61 -13.58
C ALA A 89 -0.76 0.50 -15.12
N MET A 90 -0.15 -0.52 -15.67
CA MET A 90 -0.15 -0.78 -17.11
C MET A 90 -0.69 -2.18 -17.36
N PHE A 91 -1.78 -2.24 -18.10
CA PHE A 91 -2.48 -3.47 -18.50
C PHE A 91 -1.95 -4.05 -19.80
#